data_399122bb27eb54057a757cd8e87b601c
#
_entry.id   399122bb27eb54057a757cd8e87b601c
#
_cell.length_a   1.000
_cell.length_b   1.000
_cell.length_c   1.000
_cell.angle_alpha   90.00
_cell.angle_beta   90.00
_cell.angle_gamma   90.00
#
_symmetry.space_group_name_H-M   'P 1'
#
loop_
_entity.id
_entity.type
_entity.pdbx_description
1 polymer ?
#
loop_
_entity_poly.entity_id
_entity_poly.type
_entity_poly.pdbx_seq_one_letter_code
_entity_poly.pdbx_strand_id
1 'polypeptide(L)'
;LVFAALLAFYRIRLTVYVLWAPVIIGLETLLTVGVVLCASAINVFYRDIRFVVPLASQIWMYLTPVIYPLQVVPERLRPLYMLNPMAGLIDSYRSITVIGQPPNPLYLGLAATTSVAAFVLGYRFFKQVEMRFADVI
;
A
#
# COMPACT_ATOMS: atom_id res chain seq x y z
N LEU A 1 3.39 19.14 2.05
CA LEU A 1 3.55 20.41 2.78
C LEU A 1 3.02 20.31 4.22
N VAL A 2 1.74 19.92 4.45
CA VAL A 2 1.15 19.82 5.80
C VAL A 2 1.92 18.86 6.70
N PHE A 3 2.29 17.68 6.21
CA PHE A 3 3.09 16.71 6.95
C PHE A 3 4.47 17.26 7.35
N ALA A 4 5.16 17.97 6.45
CA ALA A 4 6.44 18.61 6.77
C ALA A 4 6.30 19.70 7.83
N ALA A 5 5.22 20.49 7.77
CA ALA A 5 4.92 21.51 8.78
C ALA A 5 4.65 20.87 10.16
N LEU A 6 3.92 19.75 10.20
CA LEU A 6 3.69 19.01 11.45
C LEU A 6 4.98 18.42 12.03
N LEU A 7 5.85 17.85 11.21
CA LEU A 7 7.15 17.35 11.66
C LEU A 7 8.01 18.46 12.28
N ALA A 8 8.01 19.66 11.65
CA ALA A 8 8.71 20.82 12.16
C ALA A 8 8.09 21.33 13.48
N PHE A 9 6.76 21.38 13.55
CA PHE A 9 6.03 21.82 14.75
C PHE A 9 6.29 20.92 15.95
N TYR A 10 6.26 19.59 15.75
CA TYR A 10 6.55 18.60 16.80
C TYR A 10 8.05 18.40 17.05
N ARG A 11 8.91 19.16 16.37
CA ARG A 11 10.38 19.07 16.49
C ARG A 11 10.91 17.63 16.30
N ILE A 12 10.27 16.83 15.47
CA ILE A 12 10.71 15.48 15.16
C ILE A 12 11.99 15.58 14.31
N ARG A 13 13.10 15.07 14.82
CA ARG A 13 14.37 15.08 14.10
C ARG A 13 14.33 14.02 13.00
N LEU A 14 14.41 14.48 11.76
CA LEU A 14 14.54 13.59 10.62
C LEU A 14 15.91 12.88 10.71
N THR A 15 15.86 11.58 10.78
CA THR A 15 17.06 10.73 10.83
C THR A 15 17.47 10.32 9.41
N VAL A 16 18.71 9.86 9.23
CA VAL A 16 19.24 9.34 7.95
C VAL A 16 18.31 8.28 7.32
N TYR A 17 17.53 7.58 8.13
CA TYR A 17 16.58 6.56 7.66
C TYR A 17 15.44 7.09 6.78
N VAL A 18 15.22 8.41 6.74
CA VAL A 18 14.29 9.05 5.78
C VAL A 18 14.71 8.79 4.33
N LEU A 19 15.97 8.46 4.07
CA LEU A 19 16.42 8.02 2.74
C LEU A 19 15.72 6.75 2.22
N TRP A 20 15.06 5.97 3.08
CA TRP A 20 14.20 4.86 2.67
C TRP A 20 12.84 5.32 2.13
N ALA A 21 12.44 6.57 2.35
CA ALA A 21 11.15 7.08 1.91
C ALA A 21 10.90 6.91 0.40
N PRO A 22 11.85 7.21 -0.52
CA PRO A 22 11.64 7.00 -1.95
C PRO A 22 11.37 5.53 -2.31
N VAL A 23 12.00 4.59 -1.61
CA VAL A 23 11.79 3.14 -1.83
C VAL A 23 10.38 2.76 -1.39
N ILE A 24 9.95 3.21 -0.22
CA ILE A 24 8.62 2.93 0.33
C ILE A 24 7.55 3.55 -0.57
N ILE A 25 7.73 4.79 -1.03
CA ILE A 25 6.84 5.47 -1.99
C ILE A 25 6.77 4.69 -3.31
N GLY A 26 7.88 4.20 -3.80
CA GLY A 26 7.93 3.38 -5.01
C GLY A 26 7.11 2.09 -4.86
N LEU A 27 7.24 1.39 -3.74
CA LEU A 27 6.48 0.17 -3.43
C LEU A 27 4.98 0.45 -3.27
N GLU A 28 4.62 1.55 -2.61
CA GLU A 28 3.23 2.00 -2.47
C GLU A 28 2.62 2.34 -3.83
N THR A 29 3.36 3.04 -4.68
CA THR A 29 2.93 3.36 -6.05
C THR A 29 2.71 2.07 -6.86
N LEU A 30 3.64 1.11 -6.77
CA LEU A 30 3.54 -0.18 -7.44
C LEU A 30 2.28 -0.94 -7.00
N LEU A 31 2.04 -1.01 -5.69
CA LEU A 31 0.84 -1.64 -5.13
C LEU A 31 -0.42 -0.97 -5.65
N THR A 32 -0.47 0.36 -5.57
CA THR A 32 -1.63 1.14 -5.98
C THR A 32 -1.93 0.95 -7.46
N VAL A 33 -0.92 1.04 -8.33
CA VAL A 33 -1.07 0.81 -9.77
C VAL A 33 -1.55 -0.61 -10.05
N GLY A 34 -1.02 -1.62 -9.36
CA GLY A 34 -1.47 -3.01 -9.51
C GLY A 34 -2.94 -3.20 -9.19
N VAL A 35 -3.40 -2.65 -8.06
CA VAL A 35 -4.82 -2.70 -7.65
C VAL A 35 -5.71 -1.93 -8.62
N VAL A 36 -5.29 -0.74 -9.05
CA VAL A 36 -6.03 0.08 -10.02
C VAL A 36 -6.18 -0.63 -11.37
N LEU A 37 -5.12 -1.28 -11.87
CA LEU A 37 -5.19 -2.07 -13.10
C LEU A 37 -6.17 -3.23 -12.99
N CYS A 38 -6.17 -3.95 -11.86
CA CYS A 38 -7.17 -4.98 -11.61
C CYS A 38 -8.59 -4.42 -11.60
N ALA A 39 -8.81 -3.34 -10.84
CA ALA A 39 -10.12 -2.71 -10.74
C ALA A 39 -10.62 -2.18 -12.10
N SER A 40 -9.73 -1.58 -12.89
CA SER A 40 -10.04 -1.11 -14.24
C SER A 40 -10.45 -2.24 -15.17
N ALA A 41 -9.72 -3.35 -15.15
CA ALA A 41 -10.04 -4.52 -15.97
C ALA A 41 -11.41 -5.10 -15.59
N ILE A 42 -11.72 -5.19 -14.29
CA ILE A 42 -13.02 -5.70 -13.83
C ILE A 42 -14.15 -4.72 -14.18
N ASN A 43 -13.92 -3.40 -14.09
CA ASN A 43 -14.92 -2.38 -14.38
C ASN A 43 -15.43 -2.42 -15.83
N VAL A 44 -14.65 -2.98 -16.72
CA VAL A 44 -15.06 -3.17 -18.11
C VAL A 44 -16.19 -4.19 -18.23
N PHE A 45 -16.15 -5.27 -17.44
CA PHE A 45 -17.19 -6.30 -17.44
C PHE A 45 -18.35 -5.95 -16.51
N TYR A 46 -18.06 -5.28 -15.40
CA TYR A 46 -19.01 -4.96 -14.34
C TYR A 46 -18.99 -3.47 -14.03
N ARG A 47 -19.92 -2.71 -14.59
CA ARG A 47 -20.01 -1.24 -14.38
C ARG A 47 -20.23 -0.81 -12.93
N ASP A 48 -20.71 -1.74 -12.09
CA ASP A 48 -21.00 -1.49 -10.67
C ASP A 48 -19.71 -1.45 -9.82
N ILE A 49 -18.57 -1.90 -10.36
CA ILE A 49 -17.26 -1.84 -9.68
C ILE A 49 -16.91 -0.41 -9.25
N ARG A 50 -17.31 0.60 -10.01
CA ARG A 50 -17.10 2.00 -9.64
C ARG A 50 -17.72 2.39 -8.29
N PHE A 51 -18.74 1.69 -7.82
CA PHE A 51 -19.35 1.90 -6.50
C PHE A 51 -18.71 1.01 -5.43
N VAL A 52 -18.24 -0.16 -5.83
CA VAL A 52 -17.60 -1.13 -4.92
C VAL A 52 -16.19 -0.66 -4.53
N VAL A 53 -15.43 -0.08 -5.46
CA VAL A 53 -14.04 0.36 -5.19
C VAL A 53 -13.93 1.36 -4.05
N PRO A 54 -14.74 2.44 -3.96
CA PRO A 54 -14.69 3.37 -2.83
C PRO A 54 -15.02 2.69 -1.51
N LEU A 55 -16.03 1.82 -1.48
CA LEU A 55 -16.42 1.08 -0.28
C LEU A 55 -15.33 0.11 0.16
N ALA A 56 -14.75 -0.65 -0.78
CA ALA A 56 -13.64 -1.55 -0.52
C ALA A 56 -12.41 -0.79 0.00
N SER A 57 -12.10 0.37 -0.58
CA SER A 57 -11.00 1.23 -0.14
C SER A 57 -11.21 1.74 1.29
N GLN A 58 -12.44 2.08 1.66
CA GLN A 58 -12.79 2.51 3.00
C GLN A 58 -12.63 1.37 4.01
N ILE A 59 -13.11 0.17 3.68
CA ILE A 59 -12.91 -1.03 4.51
C ILE A 59 -11.41 -1.33 4.64
N TRP A 60 -10.66 -1.27 3.56
CA TRP A 60 -9.21 -1.50 3.56
C TRP A 60 -8.47 -0.52 4.46
N MET A 61 -8.87 0.76 4.46
CA MET A 61 -8.30 1.76 5.36
C MET A 61 -8.44 1.37 6.83
N TYR A 62 -9.60 0.82 7.25
CA TYR A 62 -9.81 0.36 8.62
C TYR A 62 -9.07 -0.95 8.94
N LEU A 63 -8.91 -1.83 7.95
CA LEU A 63 -8.14 -3.07 8.08
C LEU A 63 -6.63 -2.81 8.11
N THR A 64 -6.20 -1.62 7.72
CA THR A 64 -4.80 -1.22 7.76
C THR A 64 -4.53 -0.42 9.03
N PRO A 65 -3.44 -0.67 9.78
CA PRO A 65 -3.13 0.02 11.03
C PRO A 65 -2.60 1.46 10.76
N VAL A 66 -3.45 2.29 10.13
CA VAL A 66 -3.15 3.70 9.83
C VAL A 66 -3.33 4.55 11.09
N ILE A 67 -4.48 4.38 11.77
CA ILE A 67 -4.91 5.22 12.90
C ILE A 67 -4.24 4.77 14.19
N TYR A 68 -3.93 3.48 14.33
CA TYR A 68 -3.32 2.88 15.52
C TYR A 68 -1.97 2.24 15.21
N PRO A 69 -1.03 2.25 16.16
CA PRO A 69 0.26 1.59 15.93
C PRO A 69 0.10 0.06 16.00
N LEU A 70 0.91 -0.64 15.22
CA LEU A 70 0.91 -2.11 15.15
C LEU A 70 1.15 -2.77 16.52
N GLN A 71 1.83 -2.08 17.43
CA GLN A 71 2.10 -2.56 18.79
C GLN A 71 0.83 -2.79 19.63
N VAL A 72 -0.27 -2.08 19.31
CA VAL A 72 -1.58 -2.26 19.99
C VAL A 72 -2.26 -3.55 19.54
N VAL A 73 -1.89 -4.07 18.36
CA VAL A 73 -2.44 -5.33 17.85
C VAL A 73 -1.85 -6.51 18.62
N PRO A 74 -2.69 -7.42 19.17
CA PRO A 74 -2.22 -8.62 19.83
C PRO A 74 -1.24 -9.40 18.96
N GLU A 75 -0.17 -9.93 19.55
CA GLU A 75 0.91 -10.62 18.81
C GLU A 75 0.41 -11.75 17.92
N ARG A 76 -0.63 -12.46 18.36
CA ARG A 76 -1.24 -13.55 17.59
C ARG A 76 -1.87 -13.08 16.27
N LEU A 77 -2.31 -11.82 16.19
CA LEU A 77 -2.95 -11.24 15.00
C LEU A 77 -1.97 -10.47 14.11
N ARG A 78 -0.79 -10.12 14.60
CA ARG A 78 0.23 -9.40 13.80
C ARG A 78 0.59 -10.08 12.47
N PRO A 79 0.77 -11.42 12.39
CA PRO A 79 1.02 -12.07 11.12
C PRO A 79 -0.10 -11.88 10.10
N LEU A 80 -1.36 -11.89 10.55
CA LEU A 80 -2.52 -11.65 9.70
C LEU A 80 -2.53 -10.21 9.14
N TYR A 81 -2.19 -9.23 9.99
CA TYR A 81 -2.05 -7.84 9.54
C TYR A 81 -0.91 -7.65 8.54
N MET A 82 0.16 -8.43 8.65
CA MET A 82 1.30 -8.36 7.74
C MET A 82 1.02 -8.99 6.36
N LEU A 83 -0.06 -9.76 6.20
CA LEU A 83 -0.55 -10.16 4.89
C LEU A 83 -1.07 -8.96 4.08
N ASN A 84 -1.46 -7.88 4.75
CA ASN A 84 -1.81 -6.64 4.11
C ASN A 84 -0.53 -5.83 3.80
N PRO A 85 -0.13 -5.66 2.52
CA PRO A 85 1.09 -4.95 2.17
C PRO A 85 1.11 -3.50 2.67
N MET A 86 -0.06 -2.84 2.72
CA MET A 86 -0.16 -1.48 3.26
C MET A 86 0.22 -1.39 4.73
N ALA A 87 -0.03 -2.45 5.52
CA ALA A 87 0.37 -2.45 6.93
C ALA A 87 1.89 -2.40 7.09
N GLY A 88 2.63 -3.17 6.29
CA GLY A 88 4.10 -3.15 6.28
C GLY A 88 4.68 -1.82 5.77
N LEU A 89 4.07 -1.22 4.75
CA LEU A 89 4.49 0.09 4.23
C LEU A 89 4.26 1.19 5.27
N ILE A 90 3.10 1.25 5.91
CA ILE A 90 2.78 2.26 6.92
C ILE A 90 3.65 2.11 8.17
N ASP A 91 3.90 0.87 8.62
CA ASP A 91 4.82 0.62 9.73
C ASP A 91 6.24 1.09 9.39
N SER A 92 6.69 0.85 8.15
CA SER A 92 7.97 1.32 7.63
C SER A 92 8.05 2.86 7.60
N TYR A 93 7.00 3.55 7.12
CA TYR A 93 6.91 5.01 7.17
C TYR A 93 7.01 5.54 8.59
N ARG A 94 6.26 4.95 9.52
CA ARG A 94 6.27 5.35 10.92
C ARG A 94 7.65 5.16 11.55
N SER A 95 8.32 4.07 11.24
CA SER A 95 9.67 3.77 11.74
C SER A 95 10.68 4.83 11.31
N ILE A 96 10.70 5.20 10.02
CA ILE A 96 11.69 6.14 9.48
C ILE A 96 11.39 7.60 9.82
N THR A 97 10.11 7.97 9.97
CA THR A 97 9.71 9.38 10.16
C THR A 97 9.47 9.75 11.62
N VAL A 98 8.82 8.88 12.39
CA VAL A 98 8.39 9.20 13.77
C VAL A 98 9.34 8.60 14.79
N ILE A 99 9.72 7.32 14.61
CA ILE A 99 10.56 6.61 15.58
C ILE A 99 12.05 6.90 15.35
N GLY A 100 12.44 7.22 14.09
CA GLY A 100 13.82 7.48 13.72
C GLY A 100 14.67 6.20 13.69
N GLN A 101 14.06 5.07 13.39
CA GLN A 101 14.71 3.76 13.28
C GLN A 101 14.61 3.21 11.85
N PRO A 102 15.48 2.26 11.45
CA PRO A 102 15.37 1.59 10.17
C PRO A 102 14.06 0.81 10.10
N PRO A 103 13.47 0.67 8.89
CA PRO A 103 12.27 -0.14 8.70
C PRO A 103 12.58 -1.60 9.04
N ASN A 104 11.59 -2.32 9.57
CA ASN A 104 11.75 -3.74 9.83
C ASN A 104 11.93 -4.50 8.50
N PRO A 105 13.06 -5.20 8.29
CA PRO A 105 13.38 -5.80 7.00
C PRO A 105 12.40 -6.91 6.60
N LEU A 106 11.82 -7.62 7.58
CA LEU A 106 10.82 -8.65 7.32
C LEU A 106 9.53 -8.03 6.80
N TYR A 107 9.02 -6.99 7.46
CA TYR A 107 7.76 -6.34 7.11
C TYR A 107 7.87 -5.58 5.79
N LEU A 108 8.98 -4.89 5.58
CA LEU A 108 9.24 -4.22 4.32
C LEU A 108 9.44 -5.23 3.18
N GLY A 109 10.11 -6.35 3.41
CA GLY A 109 10.30 -7.43 2.44
C GLY A 109 8.98 -8.09 2.03
N LEU A 110 8.09 -8.38 2.99
CA LEU A 110 6.75 -8.89 2.71
C LEU A 110 5.92 -7.88 1.93
N ALA A 111 5.94 -6.61 2.32
CA ALA A 111 5.26 -5.54 1.60
C ALA A 111 5.79 -5.37 0.18
N ALA A 112 7.11 -5.45 -0.02
CA ALA A 112 7.73 -5.37 -1.34
C ALA A 112 7.32 -6.53 -2.25
N THR A 113 7.40 -7.76 -1.76
CA THR A 113 7.03 -8.95 -2.56
C THR A 113 5.54 -8.94 -2.94
N THR A 114 4.67 -8.58 -2.01
CA THR A 114 3.23 -8.49 -2.27
C THR A 114 2.88 -7.31 -3.18
N SER A 115 3.56 -6.16 -3.08
CA SER A 115 3.37 -5.02 -3.98
C SER A 115 3.78 -5.34 -5.41
N VAL A 116 4.95 -5.99 -5.59
CA VAL A 116 5.40 -6.46 -6.91
C VAL A 116 4.45 -7.50 -7.48
N ALA A 117 4.02 -8.46 -6.67
CA ALA A 117 3.07 -9.48 -7.09
C ALA A 117 1.73 -8.86 -7.52
N ALA A 118 1.19 -7.92 -6.75
CA ALA A 118 -0.03 -7.21 -7.09
C ALA A 118 0.09 -6.44 -8.41
N PHE A 119 1.23 -5.78 -8.63
CA PHE A 119 1.50 -5.08 -9.88
C PHE A 119 1.57 -6.05 -11.08
N VAL A 120 2.35 -7.13 -10.97
CA VAL A 120 2.53 -8.11 -12.06
C VAL A 120 1.21 -8.79 -12.40
N LEU A 121 0.44 -9.20 -11.38
CA LEU A 121 -0.86 -9.84 -11.57
C LEU A 121 -1.87 -8.86 -12.17
N GLY A 122 -1.93 -7.63 -11.65
CA GLY A 122 -2.81 -6.58 -12.16
C GLY A 122 -2.50 -6.22 -13.60
N TYR A 123 -1.21 -6.06 -13.94
CA TYR A 123 -0.78 -5.77 -15.29
C TYR A 123 -1.12 -6.92 -16.27
N ARG A 124 -0.82 -8.17 -15.90
CA ARG A 124 -1.15 -9.34 -16.73
C ARG A 124 -2.65 -9.47 -16.95
N PHE A 125 -3.43 -9.31 -15.90
CA PHE A 125 -4.89 -9.37 -15.98
C PHE A 125 -5.44 -8.26 -16.89
N PHE A 126 -4.98 -7.03 -16.70
CA PHE A 126 -5.37 -5.90 -17.55
C PHE A 126 -5.04 -6.16 -19.03
N LYS A 127 -3.82 -6.63 -19.32
CA LYS A 127 -3.40 -6.95 -20.70
C LYS A 127 -4.23 -8.06 -21.35
N GLN A 128 -4.62 -9.09 -20.60
CA GLN A 128 -5.50 -10.15 -21.12
C GLN A 128 -6.90 -9.61 -21.47
N VAL A 129 -7.40 -8.69 -20.67
CA VAL A 129 -8.69 -8.05 -20.89
C VAL A 129 -8.62 -7.11 -22.10
N GLU A 130 -7.57 -6.28 -22.19
CA GLU A 130 -7.34 -5.36 -23.30
C GLU A 130 -7.32 -6.08 -24.66
N MET A 131 -6.62 -7.22 -24.76
CA MET A 131 -6.55 -8.00 -26.00
C MET A 131 -7.92 -8.52 -26.45
N ARG A 132 -8.82 -8.86 -25.52
CA ARG A 132 -10.17 -9.31 -25.86
C ARG A 132 -11.09 -8.21 -26.39
N PHE A 133 -10.77 -6.94 -26.11
CA PHE A 133 -11.51 -5.80 -26.65
C PHE A 133 -11.05 -5.45 -28.08
N ALA A 134 -9.78 -5.63 -28.40
CA ALA A 134 -9.26 -5.37 -29.73
C ALA A 134 -9.89 -6.30 -30.80
N ASP A 135 -10.39 -7.47 -30.39
CA ASP A 135 -11.06 -8.43 -31.31
C ASP A 135 -12.56 -8.15 -31.51
N VAL A 136 -13.14 -7.18 -30.79
CA VAL A 136 -14.61 -6.90 -30.83
C VAL A 136 -14.92 -5.57 -31.55
N ILE A 137 -13.93 -4.78 -31.90
CA ILE A 137 -14.04 -3.56 -32.69
C ILE A 137 -13.57 -3.84 -34.11
#